data_15b89085ec97a58d0776c0b7e7511682
#
_entry.id   15b89085ec97a58d0776c0b7e7511682
#
_cell.length_a   1.000
_cell.length_b   1.000
_cell.length_c   1.000
_cell.angle_alpha   90.00
_cell.angle_beta   90.00
_cell.angle_gamma   90.00
#
_symmetry.space_group_name_H-M   'P 1'
#
loop_
_entity.id
_entity.type
_entity.pdbx_description
1 polymer ?
#
loop_
_entity_poly.entity_id
_entity_poly.type
_entity_poly.pdbx_seq_one_letter_code
_entity_poly.pdbx_strand_id
1 'polypeptide(L)'
;MFNKLMAIEPVSLIPSAEEALHQYAKEVVLYRDIPASDDQIVQRIGDADAVLLSYTSRMGKNVIERCPNIRYIGMCCSLYSEESANVDIAYARTRGIKVLGIRDYGDRGVVEYVLHELTGILHGFGMPMLRDEPVEITGLKAGIIGLGVSGKMIADALQFMGADIAYYSRTRKPDAEAVGMAYKPLAQLLTESEVVFTCLNKNVLLLGKDEFAQLGAGKVLFNTSIGPGFDSAALEQWLALPGTHFFCDTRAAAGPVGEDFFARENVHCANVSAGRTKQAFVLLSQKVLANIRTALGE
;
A
#
# COMPACT_ATOMS: atom_id res chain seq x y z
N MET A 1 18.24 -25.87 3.73
CA MET A 1 17.63 -25.62 5.05
C MET A 1 18.50 -24.65 5.84
N PHE A 2 17.90 -23.69 6.54
CA PHE A 2 18.57 -22.78 7.47
C PHE A 2 18.86 -23.49 8.81
N ASN A 3 19.85 -22.97 9.56
CA ASN A 3 20.06 -23.47 10.92
C ASN A 3 19.04 -22.84 11.87
N LYS A 4 18.85 -21.52 11.78
CA LYS A 4 17.93 -20.78 12.64
C LYS A 4 17.23 -19.66 11.87
N LEU A 5 15.90 -19.66 11.91
CA LEU A 5 15.05 -18.63 11.33
C LEU A 5 14.42 -17.81 12.46
N MET A 6 14.58 -16.50 12.38
CA MET A 6 14.11 -15.56 13.37
C MET A 6 13.16 -14.57 12.76
N ALA A 7 11.89 -14.51 13.21
CA ALA A 7 11.03 -13.37 12.96
C ALA A 7 11.21 -12.35 14.08
N ILE A 8 11.83 -11.21 13.78
CA ILE A 8 12.23 -10.20 14.78
C ILE A 8 11.07 -9.36 15.33
N GLU A 9 9.92 -9.47 14.68
CA GLU A 9 8.67 -8.76 14.99
C GLU A 9 7.48 -9.55 14.43
N PRO A 10 6.21 -9.14 14.68
CA PRO A 10 5.04 -9.77 14.08
C PRO A 10 5.07 -9.67 12.56
N VAL A 11 5.09 -10.81 11.86
CA VAL A 11 5.23 -10.90 10.39
C VAL A 11 3.92 -11.26 9.67
N SER A 12 2.81 -11.31 10.40
CA SER A 12 1.46 -11.53 9.87
C SER A 12 1.26 -12.83 9.07
N LEU A 13 2.08 -13.85 9.35
CA LEU A 13 1.86 -15.18 8.80
C LEU A 13 0.63 -15.84 9.44
N ILE A 14 -0.11 -16.62 8.66
CA ILE A 14 -1.18 -17.46 9.22
C ILE A 14 -0.58 -18.65 9.99
N PRO A 15 -1.28 -19.24 10.98
CA PRO A 15 -0.74 -20.31 11.82
C PRO A 15 -0.16 -21.49 11.04
N SER A 16 -0.82 -21.93 9.97
CA SER A 16 -0.30 -23.02 9.13
C SER A 16 1.01 -22.69 8.40
N ALA A 17 1.23 -21.40 8.09
CA ALA A 17 2.48 -20.97 7.48
C ALA A 17 3.60 -20.83 8.52
N GLU A 18 3.28 -20.40 9.75
CA GLU A 18 4.23 -20.40 10.86
C GLU A 18 4.74 -21.84 11.13
N GLU A 19 3.81 -22.80 11.18
CA GLU A 19 4.18 -24.23 11.33
C GLU A 19 5.04 -24.73 10.17
N ALA A 20 4.72 -24.32 8.93
CA ALA A 20 5.49 -24.72 7.76
C ALA A 20 6.93 -24.19 7.77
N LEU A 21 7.26 -23.14 8.53
CA LEU A 21 8.64 -22.64 8.65
C LEU A 21 9.61 -23.69 9.17
N HIS A 22 9.14 -24.64 10.00
CA HIS A 22 9.95 -25.76 10.52
C HIS A 22 10.42 -26.73 9.44
N GLN A 23 9.86 -26.68 8.23
CA GLN A 23 10.36 -27.44 7.08
C GLN A 23 11.61 -26.78 6.45
N TYR A 24 11.87 -25.52 6.74
CA TYR A 24 12.93 -24.71 6.13
C TYR A 24 14.07 -24.34 7.08
N ALA A 25 13.86 -24.47 8.39
CA ALA A 25 14.86 -24.19 9.41
C ALA A 25 14.80 -25.22 10.54
N LYS A 26 15.99 -25.54 11.14
CA LYS A 26 16.07 -26.45 12.28
C LYS A 26 15.48 -25.85 13.56
N GLU A 27 15.69 -24.55 13.72
CA GLU A 27 15.12 -23.74 14.82
C GLU A 27 14.33 -22.59 14.24
N VAL A 28 13.12 -22.34 14.75
CA VAL A 28 12.26 -21.22 14.37
C VAL A 28 11.83 -20.48 15.63
N VAL A 29 12.10 -19.17 15.67
CA VAL A 29 11.68 -18.30 16.78
C VAL A 29 10.90 -17.10 16.20
N LEU A 30 9.71 -16.86 16.74
CA LEU A 30 8.80 -15.80 16.26
C LEU A 30 8.50 -14.84 17.41
N TYR A 31 9.03 -13.63 17.35
CA TYR A 31 8.68 -12.56 18.28
C TYR A 31 7.29 -11.99 17.94
N ARG A 32 6.52 -11.67 18.99
CA ARG A 32 5.13 -11.20 18.88
C ARG A 32 4.98 -9.70 19.19
N ASP A 33 6.08 -9.02 19.47
CA ASP A 33 6.17 -7.60 19.77
C ASP A 33 7.20 -6.93 18.85
N ILE A 34 7.09 -5.61 18.71
CA ILE A 34 8.00 -4.80 17.88
C ILE A 34 9.24 -4.47 18.72
N PRO A 35 10.46 -4.66 18.20
CA PRO A 35 11.69 -4.31 18.90
C PRO A 35 11.79 -2.78 19.08
N ALA A 36 12.21 -2.35 20.26
CA ALA A 36 12.30 -0.93 20.63
C ALA A 36 13.57 -0.24 20.08
N SER A 37 14.58 -1.00 19.64
CA SER A 37 15.86 -0.44 19.18
C SER A 37 16.62 -1.39 18.27
N ASP A 38 17.62 -0.86 17.56
CA ASP A 38 18.57 -1.65 16.76
C ASP A 38 19.32 -2.68 17.63
N ASP A 39 19.65 -2.35 18.88
CA ASP A 39 20.30 -3.29 19.81
C ASP A 39 19.40 -4.48 20.12
N GLN A 40 18.11 -4.25 20.30
CA GLN A 40 17.15 -5.32 20.51
C GLN A 40 16.95 -6.16 19.24
N ILE A 41 16.96 -5.53 18.05
CA ILE A 41 16.95 -6.29 16.79
C ILE A 41 18.14 -7.21 16.71
N VAL A 42 19.37 -6.72 16.95
CA VAL A 42 20.61 -7.51 16.94
C VAL A 42 20.55 -8.64 17.97
N GLN A 43 20.07 -8.34 19.18
CA GLN A 43 19.91 -9.34 20.24
C GLN A 43 18.93 -10.45 19.83
N ARG A 44 17.80 -10.11 19.18
CA ARG A 44 16.81 -11.08 18.69
C ARG A 44 17.40 -11.95 17.59
N ILE A 45 18.13 -11.36 16.65
CA ILE A 45 18.76 -12.09 15.56
C ILE A 45 19.78 -13.09 16.09
N GLY A 46 20.68 -12.66 17.00
CA GLY A 46 21.69 -13.50 17.60
C GLY A 46 22.55 -14.24 16.55
N ASP A 47 22.50 -15.56 16.56
CA ASP A 47 23.23 -16.46 15.66
C ASP A 47 22.43 -16.92 14.43
N ALA A 48 21.21 -16.39 14.23
CA ALA A 48 20.33 -16.78 13.13
C ALA A 48 20.96 -16.52 11.75
N ASP A 49 20.72 -17.44 10.82
CA ASP A 49 21.13 -17.34 9.41
C ASP A 49 19.99 -16.95 8.46
N ALA A 50 18.75 -16.92 8.96
CA ALA A 50 17.58 -16.38 8.24
C ALA A 50 16.76 -15.46 9.15
N VAL A 51 16.36 -14.31 8.61
CA VAL A 51 15.57 -13.30 9.34
C VAL A 51 14.31 -12.95 8.57
N LEU A 52 13.18 -12.92 9.26
CA LEU A 52 11.93 -12.35 8.75
C LEU A 52 11.60 -11.06 9.50
N LEU A 53 11.15 -10.05 8.77
CA LEU A 53 10.62 -8.80 9.33
C LEU A 53 9.42 -8.30 8.51
N SER A 54 8.62 -7.46 9.12
CA SER A 54 7.53 -6.73 8.47
C SER A 54 7.99 -5.29 8.11
N TYR A 55 7.08 -4.33 8.09
CA TYR A 55 7.36 -2.93 7.72
C TYR A 55 7.68 -2.04 8.93
N THR A 56 7.53 -2.54 10.15
CA THR A 56 7.65 -1.76 11.39
C THR A 56 9.10 -1.60 11.85
N SER A 57 9.94 -2.61 11.67
CA SER A 57 11.36 -2.54 11.98
C SER A 57 12.20 -2.17 10.76
N ARG A 58 13.38 -1.59 11.02
CA ARG A 58 14.35 -1.26 9.98
C ARG A 58 15.66 -2.02 10.22
N MET A 59 16.17 -2.68 9.19
CA MET A 59 17.49 -3.32 9.19
C MET A 59 18.46 -2.52 8.31
N GLY A 60 19.04 -1.48 8.88
CA GLY A 60 20.10 -0.70 8.26
C GLY A 60 21.45 -1.41 8.29
N LYS A 61 22.47 -0.80 7.65
CA LYS A 61 23.85 -1.27 7.67
C LYS A 61 24.35 -1.60 9.09
N ASN A 62 24.10 -0.72 10.05
CA ASN A 62 24.51 -0.87 11.46
C ASN A 62 23.96 -2.14 12.13
N VAL A 63 22.77 -2.60 11.77
CA VAL A 63 22.17 -3.84 12.27
C VAL A 63 22.78 -5.04 11.53
N ILE A 64 22.82 -5.00 10.19
CA ILE A 64 23.30 -6.11 9.36
C ILE A 64 24.78 -6.42 9.65
N GLU A 65 25.60 -5.39 9.86
CA GLU A 65 27.04 -5.53 10.13
C GLU A 65 27.32 -6.29 11.43
N ARG A 66 26.44 -6.13 12.43
CA ARG A 66 26.53 -6.80 13.74
C ARG A 66 25.98 -8.23 13.74
N CYS A 67 25.37 -8.68 12.63
CA CYS A 67 24.77 -10.00 12.50
C CYS A 67 25.46 -10.80 11.35
N PRO A 68 26.68 -11.31 11.58
CA PRO A 68 27.52 -11.85 10.51
C PRO A 68 27.01 -13.16 9.89
N ASN A 69 26.13 -13.87 10.58
CA ASN A 69 25.65 -15.20 10.16
C ASN A 69 24.49 -15.13 9.16
N ILE A 70 23.85 -13.95 8.98
CA ILE A 70 22.67 -13.81 8.11
C ILE A 70 23.05 -14.14 6.66
N ARG A 71 22.27 -15.02 6.04
CA ARG A 71 22.32 -15.37 4.60
C ARG A 71 21.05 -14.98 3.86
N TYR A 72 19.93 -14.84 4.59
CA TYR A 72 18.62 -14.50 4.03
C TYR A 72 17.87 -13.49 4.92
N ILE A 73 17.29 -12.51 4.29
CA ILE A 73 16.33 -11.58 4.91
C ILE A 73 15.04 -11.63 4.09
N GLY A 74 13.95 -12.08 4.71
CA GLY A 74 12.61 -12.10 4.13
C GLY A 74 11.79 -10.93 4.63
N MET A 75 11.45 -9.99 3.73
CA MET A 75 10.52 -8.90 4.04
C MET A 75 9.09 -9.40 3.86
N CYS A 76 8.38 -9.63 4.95
CA CYS A 76 6.97 -10.02 4.98
C CYS A 76 6.05 -8.80 4.74
N CYS A 77 6.48 -7.90 3.89
CA CYS A 77 5.80 -6.68 3.49
C CYS A 77 6.16 -6.31 2.06
N SER A 78 5.47 -5.30 1.52
CA SER A 78 5.65 -4.88 0.13
C SER A 78 7.04 -4.33 -0.13
N LEU A 79 7.71 -4.89 -1.14
CA LEU A 79 8.99 -4.44 -1.65
C LEU A 79 8.83 -4.07 -3.14
N TYR A 80 8.76 -2.77 -3.45
CA TYR A 80 8.62 -2.27 -4.82
C TYR A 80 9.96 -1.84 -5.43
N SER A 81 10.85 -1.28 -4.63
CA SER A 81 12.20 -0.89 -5.03
C SER A 81 13.15 -0.93 -3.83
N GLU A 82 14.46 -0.89 -4.08
CA GLU A 82 15.47 -0.85 -3.01
C GLU A 82 15.32 0.40 -2.12
N GLU A 83 14.96 1.54 -2.70
CA GLU A 83 14.76 2.82 -2.00
C GLU A 83 13.53 2.79 -1.07
N SER A 84 12.53 1.98 -1.41
CA SER A 84 11.32 1.81 -0.59
C SER A 84 11.48 0.78 0.52
N ALA A 85 12.61 0.03 0.54
CA ALA A 85 12.84 -1.03 1.51
C ALA A 85 13.16 -0.47 2.91
N ASN A 86 12.72 -1.19 3.93
CA ASN A 86 13.16 -0.98 5.31
C ASN A 86 14.40 -1.85 5.67
N VAL A 87 15.03 -2.44 4.66
CA VAL A 87 16.30 -3.16 4.74
C VAL A 87 17.32 -2.45 3.84
N ASP A 88 18.54 -2.28 4.28
CA ASP A 88 19.65 -1.81 3.43
C ASP A 88 20.06 -2.94 2.48
N ILE A 89 19.33 -3.03 1.36
CA ILE A 89 19.52 -4.08 0.35
C ILE A 89 20.89 -3.96 -0.32
N ALA A 90 21.36 -2.73 -0.57
CA ALA A 90 22.64 -2.49 -1.19
C ALA A 90 23.78 -3.04 -0.31
N TYR A 91 23.76 -2.74 0.97
CA TYR A 91 24.73 -3.28 1.92
C TYR A 91 24.60 -4.80 2.11
N ALA A 92 23.38 -5.32 2.25
CA ALA A 92 23.12 -6.76 2.36
C ALA A 92 23.71 -7.53 1.17
N ARG A 93 23.60 -6.99 -0.04
CA ARG A 93 24.19 -7.55 -1.27
C ARG A 93 25.71 -7.64 -1.20
N THR A 94 26.42 -6.66 -0.64
CA THR A 94 27.89 -6.68 -0.46
C THR A 94 28.32 -7.79 0.51
N ARG A 95 27.42 -8.24 1.38
CA ARG A 95 27.65 -9.32 2.34
C ARG A 95 27.19 -10.69 1.81
N GLY A 96 26.71 -10.76 0.56
CA GLY A 96 26.16 -11.98 -0.02
C GLY A 96 24.80 -12.41 0.57
N ILE A 97 24.12 -11.52 1.27
CA ILE A 97 22.82 -11.77 1.88
C ILE A 97 21.73 -11.63 0.82
N LYS A 98 20.89 -12.64 0.65
CA LYS A 98 19.73 -12.60 -0.23
C LYS A 98 18.58 -11.91 0.49
N VAL A 99 18.08 -10.79 -0.07
CA VAL A 99 16.91 -10.06 0.44
C VAL A 99 15.75 -10.22 -0.53
N LEU A 100 14.62 -10.76 -0.07
CA LEU A 100 13.41 -10.94 -0.86
C LEU A 100 12.21 -10.35 -0.10
N GLY A 101 11.39 -9.60 -0.82
CA GLY A 101 10.12 -9.08 -0.32
C GLY A 101 8.95 -9.62 -1.12
N ILE A 102 7.74 -9.22 -0.74
CA ILE A 102 6.50 -9.65 -1.39
C ILE A 102 5.80 -8.46 -2.04
N ARG A 103 4.82 -8.73 -2.91
CA ARG A 103 3.96 -7.73 -3.58
C ARG A 103 2.58 -8.30 -3.79
N ASP A 104 1.63 -7.42 -4.04
CA ASP A 104 0.34 -7.77 -4.61
C ASP A 104 -0.40 -8.84 -3.80
N TYR A 105 -0.65 -8.56 -2.53
CA TYR A 105 -1.34 -9.49 -1.63
C TYR A 105 -2.59 -8.90 -0.96
N GLY A 106 -2.71 -7.57 -0.83
CA GLY A 106 -3.84 -6.87 -0.19
C GLY A 106 -4.77 -6.12 -1.13
N ASP A 107 -4.52 -6.15 -2.43
CA ASP A 107 -5.15 -5.27 -3.42
C ASP A 107 -6.66 -5.46 -3.54
N ARG A 108 -7.18 -6.69 -3.41
CA ARG A 108 -8.62 -6.97 -3.52
C ARG A 108 -9.45 -6.28 -2.46
N GLY A 109 -8.98 -6.28 -1.20
CA GLY A 109 -9.64 -5.57 -0.11
C GLY A 109 -9.68 -4.07 -0.34
N VAL A 110 -8.66 -3.50 -0.99
CA VAL A 110 -8.63 -2.08 -1.38
C VAL A 110 -9.72 -1.78 -2.43
N VAL A 111 -9.94 -2.67 -3.39
CA VAL A 111 -11.04 -2.51 -4.38
C VAL A 111 -12.40 -2.55 -3.69
N GLU A 112 -12.60 -3.50 -2.77
CA GLU A 112 -13.85 -3.60 -2.00
C GLU A 112 -14.13 -2.35 -1.16
N TYR A 113 -13.10 -1.80 -0.51
CA TYR A 113 -13.17 -0.53 0.20
C TYR A 113 -13.60 0.62 -0.72
N VAL A 114 -12.94 0.76 -1.87
CA VAL A 114 -13.26 1.81 -2.86
C VAL A 114 -14.71 1.70 -3.34
N LEU A 115 -15.17 0.51 -3.69
CA LEU A 115 -16.54 0.29 -4.16
C LEU A 115 -17.56 0.61 -3.06
N HIS A 116 -17.29 0.21 -1.81
CA HIS A 116 -18.15 0.51 -0.66
C HIS A 116 -18.31 2.02 -0.46
N GLU A 117 -17.20 2.74 -0.32
CA GLU A 117 -17.20 4.16 -0.01
C GLU A 117 -17.73 4.99 -1.19
N LEU A 118 -17.35 4.63 -2.43
CA LEU A 118 -17.82 5.33 -3.62
C LEU A 118 -19.34 5.18 -3.80
N THR A 119 -19.88 3.98 -3.70
CA THR A 119 -21.33 3.78 -3.76
C THR A 119 -22.05 4.49 -2.60
N GLY A 120 -21.43 4.49 -1.42
CA GLY A 120 -21.93 5.20 -0.26
C GLY A 120 -22.15 6.68 -0.53
N ILE A 121 -21.13 7.39 -1.01
CA ILE A 121 -21.21 8.83 -1.25
C ILE A 121 -22.06 9.19 -2.48
N LEU A 122 -22.08 8.35 -3.51
CA LEU A 122 -22.88 8.59 -4.72
C LEU A 122 -24.39 8.44 -4.47
N HIS A 123 -24.79 7.55 -3.54
CA HIS A 123 -26.20 7.24 -3.27
C HIS A 123 -26.68 7.70 -1.89
N GLY A 124 -25.81 8.18 -1.01
CA GLY A 124 -26.15 8.52 0.37
C GLY A 124 -26.34 7.29 1.28
N PHE A 125 -25.74 6.15 0.96
CA PHE A 125 -25.83 4.94 1.79
C PHE A 125 -24.97 5.06 3.06
N GLY A 126 -25.60 5.50 4.15
CA GLY A 126 -24.97 5.65 5.45
C GLY A 126 -24.05 6.86 5.61
N MET A 127 -23.99 7.74 4.61
CA MET A 127 -23.22 8.99 4.63
C MET A 127 -23.93 10.08 3.80
N PRO A 128 -23.55 11.37 3.95
CA PRO A 128 -24.06 12.44 3.10
C PRO A 128 -23.80 12.18 1.61
N MET A 129 -24.75 12.50 0.76
CA MET A 129 -24.58 12.38 -0.69
C MET A 129 -23.63 13.45 -1.23
N LEU A 130 -22.89 13.10 -2.28
CA LEU A 130 -22.03 14.01 -3.04
C LEU A 130 -22.84 15.11 -3.76
N ARG A 131 -24.06 14.80 -4.19
CA ARG A 131 -24.94 15.66 -4.98
C ARG A 131 -26.35 15.64 -4.42
N ASP A 132 -27.21 16.56 -4.91
CA ASP A 132 -28.59 16.65 -4.47
C ASP A 132 -29.44 15.39 -4.79
N GLU A 133 -29.04 14.65 -5.83
CA GLU A 133 -29.69 13.41 -6.24
C GLU A 133 -28.68 12.26 -6.30
N PRO A 134 -29.10 11.01 -6.03
CA PRO A 134 -28.25 9.83 -6.21
C PRO A 134 -27.78 9.72 -7.66
N VAL A 135 -26.49 9.39 -7.83
CA VAL A 135 -25.89 9.14 -9.15
C VAL A 135 -25.27 7.75 -9.21
N GLU A 136 -25.32 7.15 -10.40
CA GLU A 136 -24.72 5.87 -10.65
C GLU A 136 -23.22 5.99 -10.95
N ILE A 137 -22.52 4.86 -10.87
CA ILE A 137 -21.13 4.75 -11.38
C ILE A 137 -21.12 4.81 -12.92
N THR A 138 -22.22 4.48 -13.58
CA THR A 138 -22.36 4.55 -15.04
C THR A 138 -22.09 5.96 -15.56
N GLY A 139 -21.08 6.10 -16.44
CA GLY A 139 -20.67 7.39 -17.01
C GLY A 139 -19.87 8.28 -16.07
N LEU A 140 -19.57 7.84 -14.83
CA LEU A 140 -18.74 8.57 -13.89
C LEU A 140 -17.31 8.70 -14.43
N LYS A 141 -16.76 9.91 -14.50
CA LYS A 141 -15.40 10.15 -14.95
C LYS A 141 -14.41 9.89 -13.81
N ALA A 142 -13.80 8.69 -13.84
CA ALA A 142 -12.86 8.24 -12.81
C ALA A 142 -11.40 8.38 -13.30
N GLY A 143 -10.58 9.09 -12.52
CA GLY A 143 -9.17 9.31 -12.78
C GLY A 143 -8.28 8.44 -11.88
N ILE A 144 -7.47 7.56 -12.47
CA ILE A 144 -6.56 6.69 -11.74
C ILE A 144 -5.13 7.22 -11.85
N ILE A 145 -4.56 7.66 -10.73
CA ILE A 145 -3.16 8.10 -10.66
C ILE A 145 -2.31 6.94 -10.15
N GLY A 146 -1.58 6.31 -11.08
CA GLY A 146 -0.81 5.10 -10.82
C GLY A 146 -1.54 3.82 -11.25
N LEU A 147 -1.39 3.41 -12.52
CA LEU A 147 -1.99 2.18 -13.05
C LEU A 147 -1.04 0.98 -12.81
N GLY A 148 -0.74 0.71 -11.53
CA GLY A 148 -0.12 -0.51 -11.03
C GLY A 148 -1.16 -1.62 -10.79
N VAL A 149 -0.87 -2.59 -9.93
CA VAL A 149 -1.80 -3.71 -9.64
C VAL A 149 -3.09 -3.19 -9.01
N SER A 150 -3.02 -2.49 -7.89
CA SER A 150 -4.22 -1.94 -7.20
C SER A 150 -4.99 -0.98 -8.09
N GLY A 151 -4.30 -0.02 -8.74
CA GLY A 151 -4.95 0.97 -9.61
C GLY A 151 -5.63 0.32 -10.82
N LYS A 152 -5.01 -0.72 -11.40
CA LYS A 152 -5.63 -1.48 -12.51
C LYS A 152 -6.88 -2.24 -12.03
N MET A 153 -6.82 -2.87 -10.85
CA MET A 153 -7.98 -3.58 -10.30
C MET A 153 -9.15 -2.65 -9.97
N ILE A 154 -8.87 -1.46 -9.42
CA ILE A 154 -9.88 -0.41 -9.20
C ILE A 154 -10.47 0.05 -10.55
N ALA A 155 -9.62 0.35 -11.53
CA ALA A 155 -10.04 0.75 -12.86
C ALA A 155 -10.94 -0.30 -13.52
N ASP A 156 -10.55 -1.59 -13.48
CA ASP A 156 -11.32 -2.70 -14.03
C ASP A 156 -12.71 -2.84 -13.38
N ALA A 157 -12.76 -2.73 -12.05
CA ALA A 157 -14.01 -2.82 -11.30
C ALA A 157 -14.96 -1.67 -11.64
N LEU A 158 -14.46 -0.43 -11.68
CA LEU A 158 -15.25 0.74 -12.02
C LEU A 158 -15.68 0.73 -13.49
N GLN A 159 -14.81 0.29 -14.41
CA GLN A 159 -15.13 0.14 -15.83
C GLN A 159 -16.22 -0.92 -16.05
N PHE A 160 -16.16 -2.04 -15.32
CA PHE A 160 -17.21 -3.07 -15.34
C PHE A 160 -18.57 -2.50 -14.90
N MET A 161 -18.58 -1.52 -13.97
CA MET A 161 -19.78 -0.81 -13.51
C MET A 161 -20.18 0.36 -14.44
N GLY A 162 -19.49 0.56 -15.55
CA GLY A 162 -19.82 1.56 -16.56
C GLY A 162 -19.16 2.93 -16.41
N ALA A 163 -18.15 3.07 -15.55
CA ALA A 163 -17.39 4.33 -15.43
C ALA A 163 -16.50 4.58 -16.66
N ASP A 164 -16.29 5.85 -16.98
CA ASP A 164 -15.32 6.32 -17.96
C ASP A 164 -13.94 6.46 -17.28
N ILE A 165 -13.02 5.55 -17.60
CA ILE A 165 -11.70 5.49 -16.94
C ILE A 165 -10.65 6.29 -17.69
N ALA A 166 -10.07 7.29 -17.02
CA ALA A 166 -8.81 7.89 -17.41
C ALA A 166 -7.69 7.50 -16.43
N TYR A 167 -6.47 7.40 -16.91
CA TYR A 167 -5.34 7.11 -16.02
C TYR A 167 -4.12 7.96 -16.35
N TYR A 168 -3.29 8.19 -15.33
CA TYR A 168 -1.96 8.74 -15.42
C TYR A 168 -0.96 7.77 -14.78
N SER A 169 0.13 7.50 -15.46
CA SER A 169 1.28 6.78 -14.91
C SER A 169 2.56 7.17 -15.66
N ARG A 170 3.72 6.93 -15.05
CA ARG A 170 5.03 7.24 -15.66
C ARG A 170 5.25 6.61 -17.03
N THR A 171 4.61 5.46 -17.25
CA THR A 171 4.67 4.72 -18.51
C THR A 171 3.26 4.40 -18.96
N ARG A 172 2.95 4.67 -20.22
CA ARG A 172 1.67 4.27 -20.83
C ARG A 172 1.47 2.77 -20.77
N LYS A 173 0.21 2.36 -20.72
CA LYS A 173 -0.22 0.96 -20.60
C LYS A 173 -1.06 0.57 -21.79
N PRO A 174 -0.44 0.13 -22.92
CA PRO A 174 -1.17 -0.20 -24.13
C PRO A 174 -2.30 -1.21 -23.91
N ASP A 175 -2.10 -2.21 -23.03
CA ASP A 175 -3.12 -3.20 -22.72
C ASP A 175 -4.36 -2.59 -22.05
N ALA A 176 -4.19 -1.58 -21.22
CA ALA A 176 -5.30 -0.85 -20.60
C ALA A 176 -6.01 0.04 -21.64
N GLU A 177 -5.25 0.68 -22.53
CA GLU A 177 -5.80 1.49 -23.61
C GLU A 177 -6.59 0.65 -24.61
N ALA A 178 -6.12 -0.57 -24.90
CA ALA A 178 -6.83 -1.52 -25.79
C ALA A 178 -8.20 -1.95 -25.26
N VAL A 179 -8.44 -1.86 -23.93
CA VAL A 179 -9.74 -2.13 -23.33
C VAL A 179 -10.53 -0.86 -23.00
N GLY A 180 -10.14 0.29 -23.56
CA GLY A 180 -10.92 1.53 -23.51
C GLY A 180 -10.53 2.51 -22.38
N MET A 181 -9.49 2.24 -21.60
CA MET A 181 -8.99 3.21 -20.62
C MET A 181 -8.15 4.30 -21.31
N ALA A 182 -8.39 5.57 -21.00
CA ALA A 182 -7.72 6.69 -21.66
C ALA A 182 -6.49 7.16 -20.86
N TYR A 183 -5.28 7.13 -21.47
CA TYR A 183 -4.15 7.82 -20.89
C TYR A 183 -4.33 9.34 -21.00
N LYS A 184 -4.14 10.07 -19.89
CA LYS A 184 -4.16 11.54 -19.86
C LYS A 184 -2.94 12.08 -19.10
N PRO A 185 -2.38 13.21 -19.54
CA PRO A 185 -1.47 14.00 -18.71
C PRO A 185 -2.13 14.34 -17.36
N LEU A 186 -1.34 14.45 -16.29
CA LEU A 186 -1.87 14.61 -14.93
C LEU A 186 -2.85 15.79 -14.83
N ALA A 187 -2.47 16.96 -15.35
CA ALA A 187 -3.31 18.16 -15.31
C ALA A 187 -4.70 17.95 -15.98
N GLN A 188 -4.71 17.28 -17.13
CA GLN A 188 -5.94 16.97 -17.85
C GLN A 188 -6.79 15.96 -17.08
N LEU A 189 -6.16 14.90 -16.51
CA LEU A 189 -6.87 13.92 -15.68
C LEU A 189 -7.53 14.59 -14.50
N LEU A 190 -6.81 15.45 -13.75
CA LEU A 190 -7.33 16.15 -12.57
C LEU A 190 -8.50 17.06 -12.93
N THR A 191 -8.41 17.80 -14.05
CA THR A 191 -9.45 18.72 -14.48
C THR A 191 -10.72 18.00 -14.91
N GLU A 192 -10.59 16.91 -15.66
CA GLU A 192 -11.72 16.23 -16.31
C GLU A 192 -12.40 15.15 -15.43
N SER A 193 -11.71 14.62 -14.41
CA SER A 193 -12.26 13.58 -13.54
C SER A 193 -13.18 14.17 -12.46
N GLU A 194 -14.22 13.43 -12.09
CA GLU A 194 -15.12 13.72 -10.98
C GLU A 194 -14.64 13.05 -9.69
N VAL A 195 -14.07 11.86 -9.82
CA VAL A 195 -13.47 11.10 -8.74
C VAL A 195 -12.04 10.70 -9.12
N VAL A 196 -11.09 10.93 -8.23
CA VAL A 196 -9.66 10.64 -8.45
C VAL A 196 -9.18 9.64 -7.41
N PHE A 197 -8.41 8.64 -7.85
CA PHE A 197 -7.79 7.62 -7.01
C PHE A 197 -6.27 7.72 -7.11
N THR A 198 -5.59 7.94 -5.98
CA THR A 198 -4.14 7.82 -5.91
C THR A 198 -3.76 6.40 -5.52
N CYS A 199 -3.06 5.71 -6.43
CA CYS A 199 -2.58 4.32 -6.29
C CYS A 199 -1.06 4.30 -6.46
N LEU A 200 -0.36 5.09 -5.65
CA LEU A 200 1.06 5.36 -5.77
C LEU A 200 1.89 4.45 -4.87
N ASN A 201 3.15 4.25 -5.23
CA ASN A 201 4.10 3.61 -4.34
C ASN A 201 4.39 4.48 -3.11
N LYS A 202 4.78 3.85 -2.02
CA LYS A 202 5.18 4.53 -0.78
C LYS A 202 6.23 5.62 -1.10
N ASN A 203 6.11 6.77 -0.42
CA ASN A 203 7.01 7.92 -0.52
C ASN A 203 6.98 8.66 -1.88
N VAL A 204 5.96 8.47 -2.70
CA VAL A 204 5.76 9.26 -3.92
C VAL A 204 4.77 10.38 -3.62
N LEU A 205 5.26 11.62 -3.49
CA LEU A 205 4.45 12.83 -3.41
C LEU A 205 4.26 13.38 -4.82
N LEU A 206 3.02 13.41 -5.29
CA LEU A 206 2.70 13.84 -6.66
C LEU A 206 1.75 15.04 -6.70
N LEU A 207 0.80 15.13 -5.77
CA LEU A 207 -0.19 16.20 -5.75
C LEU A 207 0.25 17.28 -4.77
N GLY A 208 0.69 18.41 -5.30
CA GLY A 208 0.99 19.63 -4.58
C GLY A 208 -0.13 20.66 -4.73
N LYS A 209 0.17 21.91 -4.39
CA LYS A 209 -0.77 23.02 -4.44
C LYS A 209 -1.33 23.25 -5.85
N ASP A 210 -0.48 23.14 -6.88
CA ASP A 210 -0.89 23.39 -8.27
C ASP A 210 -1.80 22.26 -8.79
N GLU A 211 -1.52 21.02 -8.42
CA GLU A 211 -2.36 19.86 -8.78
C GLU A 211 -3.74 19.94 -8.08
N PHE A 212 -3.80 20.36 -6.82
CA PHE A 212 -5.06 20.57 -6.13
C PHE A 212 -5.86 21.77 -6.70
N ALA A 213 -5.17 22.80 -7.19
CA ALA A 213 -5.84 23.89 -7.92
C ALA A 213 -6.47 23.40 -9.24
N GLN A 214 -5.79 22.48 -9.94
CA GLN A 214 -6.33 21.84 -11.16
C GLN A 214 -7.46 20.86 -10.85
N LEU A 215 -7.39 20.13 -9.73
CA LEU A 215 -8.46 19.26 -9.28
C LEU A 215 -9.75 20.05 -9.04
N GLY A 216 -9.65 21.19 -8.35
CA GLY A 216 -10.77 22.13 -8.16
C GLY A 216 -11.87 21.61 -7.21
N ALA A 217 -12.99 22.32 -7.16
CA ALA A 217 -14.12 22.04 -6.29
C ALA A 217 -15.03 20.91 -6.81
N GLY A 218 -15.92 20.40 -5.95
CA GLY A 218 -16.99 19.47 -6.31
C GLY A 218 -16.50 18.06 -6.68
N LYS A 219 -15.35 17.64 -6.16
CA LYS A 219 -14.72 16.37 -6.55
C LYS A 219 -14.35 15.48 -5.34
N VAL A 220 -14.14 14.23 -5.61
CA VAL A 220 -13.76 13.22 -4.62
C VAL A 220 -12.34 12.73 -4.87
N LEU A 221 -11.54 12.66 -3.82
CA LEU A 221 -10.19 12.07 -3.84
C LEU A 221 -10.12 10.86 -2.92
N PHE A 222 -9.80 9.71 -3.48
CA PHE A 222 -9.45 8.51 -2.73
C PHE A 222 -7.94 8.35 -2.66
N ASN A 223 -7.38 8.20 -1.46
CA ASN A 223 -6.02 7.73 -1.32
C ASN A 223 -5.98 6.25 -0.94
N THR A 224 -5.55 5.43 -1.87
CA THR A 224 -5.33 3.99 -1.68
C THR A 224 -3.84 3.62 -1.60
N SER A 225 -2.98 4.63 -1.53
CA SER A 225 -1.53 4.46 -1.38
C SER A 225 -1.14 4.20 0.07
N ILE A 226 -0.01 3.52 0.28
CA ILE A 226 0.60 3.44 1.61
C ILE A 226 1.27 4.79 1.93
N GLY A 227 0.61 5.58 2.78
CA GLY A 227 0.99 6.96 3.06
C GLY A 227 0.44 7.96 2.04
N PRO A 228 0.67 9.26 2.24
CA PRO A 228 0.11 10.30 1.39
C PRO A 228 0.78 10.30 0.01
N GLY A 229 -0.01 10.42 -1.05
CA GLY A 229 0.46 10.70 -2.41
C GLY A 229 0.51 12.21 -2.72
N PHE A 230 0.36 13.05 -1.71
CA PHE A 230 0.11 14.49 -1.80
C PHE A 230 0.74 15.26 -0.63
N ASP A 231 0.88 16.57 -0.82
CA ASP A 231 1.18 17.50 0.26
C ASP A 231 -0.05 17.67 1.17
N SER A 232 0.10 17.39 2.47
CA SER A 232 -1.02 17.40 3.42
C SER A 232 -1.60 18.80 3.64
N ALA A 233 -0.77 19.85 3.60
CA ALA A 233 -1.26 21.21 3.74
C ALA A 233 -2.04 21.67 2.49
N ALA A 234 -1.63 21.23 1.31
CA ALA A 234 -2.38 21.46 0.07
C ALA A 234 -3.71 20.71 0.06
N LEU A 235 -3.76 19.46 0.55
CA LEU A 235 -5.00 18.71 0.76
C LEU A 235 -5.96 19.46 1.69
N GLU A 236 -5.47 19.98 2.83
CA GLU A 236 -6.30 20.72 3.78
C GLU A 236 -6.90 21.99 3.17
N GLN A 237 -6.14 22.72 2.36
CA GLN A 237 -6.62 23.90 1.62
C GLN A 237 -7.67 23.50 0.58
N TRP A 238 -7.46 22.41 -0.15
CA TRP A 238 -8.42 21.91 -1.14
C TRP A 238 -9.74 21.48 -0.49
N LEU A 239 -9.69 20.85 0.68
CA LEU A 239 -10.88 20.45 1.44
C LEU A 239 -11.72 21.61 1.97
N ALA A 240 -11.23 22.86 1.90
CA ALA A 240 -12.01 24.05 2.18
C ALA A 240 -12.90 24.49 0.99
N LEU A 241 -12.71 23.92 -0.19
CA LEU A 241 -13.52 24.17 -1.37
C LEU A 241 -14.87 23.43 -1.26
N PRO A 242 -15.98 23.98 -1.81
CA PRO A 242 -17.29 23.35 -1.71
C PRO A 242 -17.36 22.01 -2.47
N GLY A 243 -18.05 21.04 -1.89
CA GLY A 243 -18.33 19.74 -2.50
C GLY A 243 -17.09 18.86 -2.71
N THR A 244 -16.01 19.12 -1.98
CA THR A 244 -14.81 18.27 -2.01
C THR A 244 -14.90 17.23 -0.91
N HIS A 245 -14.48 15.98 -1.21
CA HIS A 245 -14.43 14.89 -0.25
C HIS A 245 -13.13 14.11 -0.37
N PHE A 246 -12.59 13.68 0.76
CA PHE A 246 -11.38 12.87 0.85
C PHE A 246 -11.66 11.55 1.55
N PHE A 247 -11.20 10.46 0.95
CA PHE A 247 -11.33 9.10 1.48
C PHE A 247 -9.96 8.45 1.70
N CYS A 248 -9.78 7.84 2.86
CA CYS A 248 -8.63 6.98 3.14
C CYS A 248 -9.03 5.84 4.08
N ASP A 249 -8.34 4.71 3.96
CA ASP A 249 -8.58 3.53 4.79
C ASP A 249 -7.97 3.66 6.19
N THR A 250 -6.84 4.34 6.30
CA THR A 250 -6.10 4.54 7.56
C THR A 250 -5.68 6.00 7.74
N ARG A 251 -5.51 6.42 8.98
CA ARG A 251 -5.01 7.77 9.30
C ARG A 251 -3.64 8.05 8.70
N ALA A 252 -2.76 7.04 8.67
CA ALA A 252 -1.43 7.16 8.07
C ALA A 252 -1.47 7.52 6.56
N ALA A 253 -2.54 7.16 5.87
CA ALA A 253 -2.73 7.48 4.46
C ALA A 253 -3.03 8.97 4.22
N ALA A 254 -3.51 9.71 5.24
CA ALA A 254 -3.71 11.16 5.16
C ALA A 254 -2.42 11.96 5.37
N GLY A 255 -1.35 11.33 5.87
CA GLY A 255 -0.08 12.00 6.16
C GLY A 255 -0.05 12.70 7.52
N PRO A 256 0.87 13.65 7.74
CA PRO A 256 1.06 14.33 9.01
C PRO A 256 0.00 15.45 9.22
N VAL A 257 -1.24 15.06 9.52
CA VAL A 257 -2.37 15.94 9.80
C VAL A 257 -2.78 15.84 11.27
N GLY A 258 -3.42 16.89 11.81
CA GLY A 258 -3.93 16.92 13.19
C GLY A 258 -5.22 16.09 13.37
N GLU A 259 -5.61 15.86 14.65
CA GLU A 259 -6.86 15.15 14.98
C GLU A 259 -8.10 15.84 14.40
N ASP A 260 -8.11 17.18 14.39
CA ASP A 260 -9.21 17.99 13.87
C ASP A 260 -9.47 17.77 12.36
N PHE A 261 -8.45 17.29 11.63
CA PHE A 261 -8.59 16.92 10.22
C PHE A 261 -9.64 15.82 10.03
N PHE A 262 -9.63 14.80 10.88
CA PHE A 262 -10.55 13.66 10.82
C PHE A 262 -11.94 13.95 11.38
N ALA A 263 -12.15 15.11 12.00
CA ALA A 263 -13.44 15.57 12.48
C ALA A 263 -14.24 16.33 11.41
N ARG A 264 -13.66 16.60 10.24
CA ARG A 264 -14.33 17.30 9.14
C ARG A 264 -15.37 16.40 8.48
N GLU A 265 -16.53 16.96 8.14
CA GLU A 265 -17.62 16.20 7.50
C GLU A 265 -17.28 15.64 6.12
N ASN A 266 -16.31 16.24 5.43
CA ASN A 266 -15.84 15.83 4.11
C ASN A 266 -14.55 15.02 4.13
N VAL A 267 -14.15 14.51 5.30
CA VAL A 267 -13.01 13.58 5.47
C VAL A 267 -13.53 12.24 5.98
N HIS A 268 -13.37 11.21 5.18
CA HIS A 268 -13.86 9.87 5.44
C HIS A 268 -12.68 8.92 5.65
N CYS A 269 -12.42 8.55 6.90
CA CYS A 269 -11.35 7.65 7.27
C CYS A 269 -11.93 6.42 7.97
N ALA A 270 -11.84 5.26 7.31
CA ALA A 270 -12.32 4.00 7.89
C ALA A 270 -11.53 3.58 9.14
N ASN A 271 -10.30 4.07 9.28
CA ASN A 271 -9.34 3.72 10.33
C ASN A 271 -9.09 2.20 10.46
N VAL A 272 -9.30 1.48 9.36
CA VAL A 272 -9.05 0.03 9.20
C VAL A 272 -8.39 -0.19 7.85
N SER A 273 -7.20 -0.78 7.84
CA SER A 273 -6.50 -1.03 6.58
C SER A 273 -7.27 -2.00 5.68
N ALA A 274 -7.69 -1.50 4.52
CA ALA A 274 -8.45 -2.25 3.52
C ALA A 274 -7.69 -3.47 2.98
N GLY A 275 -6.36 -3.39 2.90
CA GLY A 275 -5.51 -4.48 2.45
C GLY A 275 -5.24 -5.58 3.49
N ARG A 276 -5.75 -5.47 4.72
CA ARG A 276 -5.50 -6.44 5.82
C ARG A 276 -6.66 -7.42 6.00
N THR A 277 -6.94 -8.20 4.98
CA THR A 277 -7.99 -9.22 4.99
C THR A 277 -7.43 -10.61 5.30
N LYS A 278 -8.30 -11.56 5.68
CA LYS A 278 -7.93 -12.97 5.86
C LYS A 278 -7.24 -13.53 4.62
N GLN A 279 -7.78 -13.25 3.45
CA GLN A 279 -7.26 -13.71 2.16
C GLN A 279 -5.91 -13.07 1.83
N ALA A 280 -5.74 -11.80 2.16
CA ALA A 280 -4.45 -11.11 2.02
C ALA A 280 -3.35 -11.80 2.84
N PHE A 281 -3.65 -12.18 4.09
CA PHE A 281 -2.67 -12.88 4.94
C PHE A 281 -2.38 -14.30 4.47
N VAL A 282 -3.34 -15.01 3.89
CA VAL A 282 -3.10 -16.30 3.22
C VAL A 282 -2.13 -16.11 2.07
N LEU A 283 -2.39 -15.14 1.19
CA LEU A 283 -1.53 -14.87 0.02
C LEU A 283 -0.15 -14.36 0.43
N LEU A 284 -0.07 -13.47 1.43
CA LEU A 284 1.18 -13.03 2.04
C LEU A 284 2.01 -14.23 2.50
N SER A 285 1.40 -15.12 3.26
CA SER A 285 2.05 -16.32 3.79
C SER A 285 2.59 -17.24 2.69
N GLN A 286 1.79 -17.49 1.65
CA GLN A 286 2.20 -18.28 0.49
C GLN A 286 3.42 -17.66 -0.21
N LYS A 287 3.42 -16.33 -0.42
CA LYS A 287 4.53 -15.60 -1.04
C LYS A 287 5.80 -15.63 -0.17
N VAL A 288 5.67 -15.49 1.14
CA VAL A 288 6.80 -15.58 2.07
C VAL A 288 7.43 -16.97 2.03
N LEU A 289 6.62 -18.04 2.09
CA LEU A 289 7.12 -19.40 1.98
C LEU A 289 7.79 -19.69 0.61
N ALA A 290 7.23 -19.14 -0.46
CA ALA A 290 7.86 -19.24 -1.80
C ALA A 290 9.22 -18.52 -1.85
N ASN A 291 9.34 -17.34 -1.23
CA ASN A 291 10.60 -16.63 -1.13
C ASN A 291 11.65 -17.41 -0.32
N ILE A 292 11.26 -18.08 0.76
CA ILE A 292 12.13 -18.93 1.57
C ILE A 292 12.67 -20.09 0.71
N ARG A 293 11.81 -20.79 -0.06
CA ARG A 293 12.23 -21.84 -1.01
C ARG A 293 13.23 -21.30 -2.03
N THR A 294 12.90 -20.18 -2.68
CA THR A 294 13.81 -19.49 -3.62
C THR A 294 15.16 -19.14 -2.98
N ALA A 295 15.17 -18.75 -1.70
CA ALA A 295 16.41 -18.45 -0.99
C ALA A 295 17.26 -19.71 -0.75
N LEU A 296 16.62 -20.86 -0.58
CA LEU A 296 17.27 -22.16 -0.42
C LEU A 296 17.68 -22.80 -1.74
N GLY A 297 17.27 -22.25 -2.89
CA GLY A 297 17.58 -22.80 -4.22
C GLY A 297 16.61 -23.88 -4.68
N GLU A 298 15.41 -23.89 -4.12
CA GLU A 298 14.32 -24.82 -4.45
C GLU A 298 13.28 -24.16 -5.41
#